data_0dd0c9abf81a9ac7f2ec5b90b9d79250
#
_entry.id   0dd0c9abf81a9ac7f2ec5b90b9d79250
#
_cell.length_a   1.000
_cell.length_b   1.000
_cell.length_c   1.000
_cell.angle_alpha   90.00
_cell.angle_beta   90.00
_cell.angle_gamma   90.00
#
_symmetry.space_group_name_H-M   'P 1'
#
loop_
_entity.id
_entity.type
_entity.pdbx_description
1 polymer ?
#
loop_
_entity_poly.entity_id
_entity_poly.type
_entity_poly.pdbx_seq_one_letter_code
_entity_poly.pdbx_strand_id
1 'polypeptide(L)'
;MCIRDRTISSKTKPVVILTSNNTRDFSDALRRRCIHIYLTYPSLEREISILSSQAPELSERLAKDVCEFVARVRKLPLQKLPSVSETIDFARALRALQRDQLNYSQLMGTLSVLLKYPKDIAKLEERLKKWEAEALQRR
;
A
#
# COMPACT_ATOMS: atom_id res chain seq x y z
N MET A 1 -18.68 -37.06 -10.12
CA MET A 1 -17.64 -36.92 -11.16
C MET A 1 -16.31 -37.17 -10.46
N CYS A 2 -15.76 -38.40 -10.57
CA CYS A 2 -14.53 -38.78 -9.88
C CYS A 2 -13.35 -38.24 -10.67
N ILE A 3 -12.61 -37.31 -10.08
CA ILE A 3 -11.28 -36.90 -10.57
C ILE A 3 -10.36 -38.07 -10.25
N ARG A 4 -9.85 -38.76 -11.28
CA ARG A 4 -8.84 -39.82 -11.12
C ARG A 4 -7.60 -39.18 -10.52
N ASP A 5 -7.22 -39.63 -9.31
CA ASP A 5 -6.00 -39.27 -8.66
C ASP A 5 -4.80 -39.70 -9.55
N ARG A 6 -4.26 -38.73 -10.28
CA ARG A 6 -2.97 -38.91 -10.95
C ARG A 6 -1.88 -38.44 -10.01
N THR A 7 -1.06 -39.35 -9.54
CA THR A 7 0.19 -38.99 -8.86
C THR A 7 1.17 -38.48 -9.90
N ILE A 8 1.50 -37.20 -9.82
CA ILE A 8 2.54 -36.59 -10.64
C ILE A 8 3.79 -36.50 -9.80
N SER A 9 4.84 -37.22 -10.18
CA SER A 9 6.14 -37.17 -9.53
C SER A 9 7.04 -36.16 -10.25
N SER A 10 7.57 -35.20 -9.50
CA SER A 10 8.59 -34.28 -10.03
C SER A 10 9.96 -34.94 -10.01
N LYS A 11 10.75 -34.70 -11.07
CA LYS A 11 12.15 -35.15 -11.16
C LYS A 11 13.10 -34.31 -10.31
N THR A 12 12.70 -33.11 -9.96
CA THR A 12 13.47 -32.17 -9.13
C THR A 12 12.63 -31.73 -7.93
N LYS A 13 13.25 -31.44 -6.79
CA LYS A 13 12.55 -30.90 -5.62
C LYS A 13 12.12 -29.46 -5.94
N PRO A 14 10.83 -29.14 -5.93
CA PRO A 14 10.37 -27.77 -6.16
C PRO A 14 10.68 -26.89 -4.95
N VAL A 15 11.02 -25.64 -5.19
CA VAL A 15 10.95 -24.57 -4.18
C VAL A 15 9.51 -24.05 -4.16
N VAL A 16 8.88 -24.12 -2.99
CA VAL A 16 7.50 -23.67 -2.80
C VAL A 16 7.49 -22.44 -1.92
N ILE A 17 6.88 -21.35 -2.41
CA ILE A 17 6.68 -20.11 -1.66
C ILE A 17 5.17 -19.93 -1.47
N LEU A 18 4.74 -19.83 -0.21
CA LEU A 18 3.36 -19.55 0.16
C LEU A 18 3.26 -18.11 0.65
N THR A 19 2.32 -17.35 0.11
CA THR A 19 2.04 -15.99 0.55
C THR A 19 0.70 -15.92 1.27
N SER A 20 0.61 -15.10 2.30
CA SER A 20 -0.62 -14.85 3.06
C SER A 20 -0.69 -13.39 3.46
N ASN A 21 -1.90 -12.83 3.44
CA ASN A 21 -2.21 -11.50 3.97
C ASN A 21 -2.60 -11.52 5.46
N ASN A 22 -2.33 -12.63 6.14
CA ASN A 22 -2.62 -12.83 7.57
C ASN A 22 -4.12 -12.70 7.96
N THR A 23 -5.04 -12.85 7.01
CA THR A 23 -6.50 -12.84 7.30
C THR A 23 -6.96 -14.16 7.88
N ARG A 24 -6.21 -15.23 7.69
CA ARG A 24 -6.44 -16.56 8.28
C ARG A 24 -5.13 -17.11 8.82
N ASP A 25 -5.19 -17.69 10.00
CA ASP A 25 -4.05 -18.41 10.57
C ASP A 25 -3.71 -19.66 9.75
N PHE A 26 -2.42 -19.90 9.59
CA PHE A 26 -1.95 -21.17 9.06
C PHE A 26 -2.18 -22.28 10.06
N SER A 27 -2.53 -23.47 9.56
CA SER A 27 -2.61 -24.67 10.42
C SER A 27 -1.24 -24.95 11.08
N ASP A 28 -1.24 -25.51 12.26
CA ASP A 28 -0.02 -25.87 12.97
C ASP A 28 0.85 -26.82 12.15
N ALA A 29 0.24 -27.72 11.37
CA ALA A 29 0.94 -28.63 10.47
C ALA A 29 1.76 -27.89 9.41
N LEU A 30 1.26 -26.77 8.90
CA LEU A 30 1.96 -25.92 7.92
C LEU A 30 3.03 -25.08 8.61
N ARG A 31 2.72 -24.52 9.79
CA ARG A 31 3.69 -23.74 10.58
C ARG A 31 4.94 -24.52 10.91
N ARG A 32 4.80 -25.81 11.27
CA ARG A 32 5.96 -26.68 11.62
C ARG A 32 6.80 -27.11 10.42
N ARG A 33 6.30 -26.95 9.19
CA ARG A 33 6.97 -27.41 7.95
C ARG A 33 7.51 -26.29 7.08
N CYS A 34 7.25 -25.04 7.42
CA CYS A 34 7.64 -23.86 6.64
C CYS A 34 8.53 -22.94 7.45
N ILE A 35 9.41 -22.24 6.75
CA ILE A 35 10.11 -21.08 7.31
C ILE A 35 9.15 -19.88 7.15
N HIS A 36 8.91 -19.14 8.22
CA HIS A 36 8.03 -17.98 8.22
C HIS A 36 8.84 -16.70 8.11
N ILE A 37 8.49 -15.89 7.13
CA ILE A 37 9.05 -14.55 6.94
C ILE A 37 7.91 -13.55 7.05
N TYR A 38 7.99 -12.64 8.01
CA TYR A 38 7.04 -11.55 8.15
C TYR A 38 7.57 -10.33 7.41
N LEU A 39 6.78 -9.84 6.45
CA LEU A 39 7.09 -8.62 5.72
C LEU A 39 6.35 -7.47 6.38
N THR A 40 7.11 -6.47 6.83
CA THR A 40 6.59 -5.21 7.33
C THR A 40 6.56 -4.17 6.20
N TYR A 41 5.93 -3.01 6.46
CA TYR A 41 6.03 -1.89 5.53
C TYR A 41 7.49 -1.49 5.33
N PRO A 42 7.91 -1.15 4.10
CA PRO A 42 9.27 -0.70 3.82
C PRO A 42 9.55 0.63 4.53
N SER A 43 10.84 0.96 4.69
CA SER A 43 11.26 2.30 5.11
C SER A 43 10.82 3.35 4.07
N LEU A 44 10.77 4.62 4.47
CA LEU A 44 10.37 5.71 3.58
C LEU A 44 11.26 5.75 2.32
N GLU A 45 12.58 5.65 2.50
CA GLU A 45 13.54 5.67 1.39
C GLU A 45 13.33 4.48 0.45
N ARG A 46 13.05 3.30 1.02
CA ARG A 46 12.76 2.11 0.23
C ARG A 46 11.45 2.23 -0.53
N GLU A 47 10.42 2.81 0.08
CA GLU A 47 9.13 3.03 -0.59
C GLU A 47 9.26 4.05 -1.73
N ILE A 48 10.03 5.13 -1.55
CA ILE A 48 10.35 6.09 -2.62
C ILE A 48 11.07 5.37 -3.78
N SER A 49 12.08 4.55 -3.47
CA SER A 49 12.81 3.77 -4.49
C SER A 49 11.89 2.82 -5.26
N ILE A 50 10.97 2.14 -4.58
CA ILE A 50 9.97 1.27 -5.20
C ILE A 50 9.05 2.10 -6.10
N LEU A 51 8.55 3.23 -5.62
CA LEU A 51 7.66 4.10 -6.37
C LEU A 51 8.33 4.64 -7.64
N SER A 52 9.57 5.11 -7.55
CA SER A 52 10.34 5.58 -8.71
C SER A 52 10.62 4.47 -9.73
N SER A 53 10.82 3.23 -9.27
CA SER A 53 11.01 2.07 -10.16
C SER A 53 9.72 1.63 -10.84
N GLN A 54 8.58 1.66 -10.14
CA GLN A 54 7.29 1.18 -10.64
C GLN A 54 6.49 2.22 -11.42
N ALA A 55 6.81 3.50 -11.23
CA ALA A 55 6.17 4.63 -11.88
C ALA A 55 7.23 5.68 -12.29
N PRO A 56 8.10 5.35 -13.27
CA PRO A 56 9.20 6.22 -13.70
C PRO A 56 8.74 7.53 -14.34
N GLU A 57 7.48 7.63 -14.69
CA GLU A 57 6.84 8.85 -15.19
C GLU A 57 6.59 9.93 -14.12
N LEU A 58 6.78 9.59 -12.85
CA LEU A 58 6.62 10.54 -11.74
C LEU A 58 7.89 11.36 -11.53
N SER A 59 7.73 12.64 -11.17
CA SER A 59 8.87 13.42 -10.67
C SER A 59 9.32 12.89 -9.31
N GLU A 60 10.62 12.95 -9.03
CA GLU A 60 11.18 12.56 -7.73
C GLU A 60 10.50 13.29 -6.57
N ARG A 61 10.17 14.58 -6.78
CA ARG A 61 9.47 15.39 -5.79
C ARG A 61 8.09 14.81 -5.48
N LEU A 62 7.29 14.51 -6.51
CA LEU A 62 5.95 13.94 -6.31
C LEU A 62 6.03 12.56 -5.65
N ALA A 63 6.98 11.73 -6.05
CA ALA A 63 7.19 10.42 -5.44
C ALA A 63 7.49 10.54 -3.95
N LYS A 64 8.37 11.47 -3.56
CA LYS A 64 8.69 11.75 -2.16
C LYS A 64 7.46 12.26 -1.40
N ASP A 65 6.78 13.28 -1.92
CA ASP A 65 5.62 13.90 -1.29
C ASP A 65 4.50 12.87 -1.05
N VAL A 66 4.25 11.97 -2.02
CA VAL A 66 3.27 10.89 -1.91
C VAL A 66 3.67 9.90 -0.82
N CYS A 67 4.91 9.44 -0.79
CA CYS A 67 5.37 8.49 0.22
C CYS A 67 5.30 9.09 1.64
N GLU A 68 5.73 10.34 1.81
CA GLU A 68 5.61 11.06 3.08
C GLU A 68 4.15 11.23 3.53
N PHE A 69 3.27 11.58 2.61
CA PHE A 69 1.84 11.67 2.85
C PHE A 69 1.26 10.34 3.31
N VAL A 70 1.52 9.25 2.56
CA VAL A 70 1.02 7.92 2.90
C VAL A 70 1.58 7.43 4.22
N ALA A 71 2.86 7.71 4.53
CA ALA A 71 3.46 7.39 5.82
C ALA A 71 2.73 8.11 6.99
N ARG A 72 2.25 9.35 6.78
CA ARG A 72 1.41 10.07 7.77
C ARG A 72 0.02 9.46 7.87
N VAL A 73 -0.59 9.07 6.75
CA VAL A 73 -1.91 8.41 6.72
C VAL A 73 -1.89 7.08 7.47
N ARG A 74 -0.82 6.29 7.34
CA ARG A 74 -0.65 5.01 8.06
C ARG A 74 -0.56 5.16 9.58
N LYS A 75 -0.31 6.36 10.10
CA LYS A 75 -0.33 6.64 11.56
C LYS A 75 -1.74 6.91 12.09
N LEU A 76 -2.74 7.00 11.23
CA LEU A 76 -4.12 7.21 11.63
C LEU A 76 -4.80 5.89 12.04
N PRO A 77 -5.79 5.91 12.94
CA PRO A 77 -6.53 4.72 13.35
C PRO A 77 -7.55 4.31 12.27
N LEU A 78 -7.05 3.78 11.16
CA LEU A 78 -7.84 3.31 10.03
C LEU A 78 -8.17 1.82 10.17
N GLN A 79 -9.29 1.40 9.57
CA GLN A 79 -9.66 -0.02 9.50
C GLN A 79 -8.65 -0.82 8.65
N LYS A 80 -8.19 -0.21 7.55
CA LYS A 80 -7.18 -0.79 6.68
C LYS A 80 -6.16 0.27 6.29
N LEU A 81 -4.91 0.03 6.62
CA LEU A 81 -3.81 0.88 6.21
C LEU A 81 -3.51 0.67 4.71
N PRO A 82 -3.19 1.74 3.97
CA PRO A 82 -2.83 1.63 2.57
C PRO A 82 -1.52 0.85 2.38
N SER A 83 -1.53 -0.11 1.46
CA SER A 83 -0.36 -0.87 1.06
C SER A 83 0.53 -0.08 0.08
N VAL A 84 1.69 -0.65 -0.26
CA VAL A 84 2.58 -0.07 -1.28
C VAL A 84 1.90 -0.01 -2.65
N SER A 85 1.07 -1.01 -3.00
CA SER A 85 0.33 -1.01 -4.27
C SER A 85 -0.65 0.15 -4.35
N GLU A 86 -1.41 0.40 -3.28
CA GLU A 86 -2.33 1.55 -3.21
C GLU A 86 -1.58 2.88 -3.24
N THR A 87 -0.33 2.94 -2.69
CA THR A 87 0.54 4.12 -2.83
C THR A 87 0.91 4.37 -4.30
N ILE A 88 1.28 3.33 -5.04
CA ILE A 88 1.64 3.42 -6.47
C ILE A 88 0.43 3.86 -7.29
N ASP A 89 -0.73 3.23 -7.09
CA ASP A 89 -1.96 3.59 -7.81
C ASP A 89 -2.39 5.03 -7.53
N PHE A 90 -2.25 5.48 -6.29
CA PHE A 90 -2.54 6.84 -5.89
C PHE A 90 -1.61 7.85 -6.58
N ALA A 91 -0.31 7.57 -6.63
CA ALA A 91 0.66 8.41 -7.32
C ALA A 91 0.38 8.50 -8.83
N ARG A 92 0.05 7.38 -9.48
CA ARG A 92 -0.35 7.35 -10.89
C ARG A 92 -1.64 8.14 -11.14
N ALA A 93 -2.61 8.05 -10.24
CA ALA A 93 -3.85 8.83 -10.34
C ALA A 93 -3.58 10.33 -10.25
N LEU A 94 -2.69 10.77 -9.34
CA LEU A 94 -2.29 12.17 -9.24
C LEU A 94 -1.60 12.64 -10.52
N ARG A 95 -0.72 11.84 -11.09
CA ARG A 95 -0.05 12.14 -12.35
C ARG A 95 -1.02 12.24 -13.52
N ALA A 96 -1.96 11.31 -13.63
CA ALA A 96 -3.01 11.34 -14.65
C ALA A 96 -3.87 12.61 -14.59
N LEU A 97 -4.05 13.16 -13.38
CA LEU A 97 -4.71 14.45 -13.15
C LEU A 97 -3.76 15.66 -13.34
N GLN A 98 -2.57 15.46 -13.90
CA GLN A 98 -1.54 16.49 -14.15
C GLN A 98 -1.14 17.25 -12.88
N ARG A 99 -1.06 16.55 -11.75
CA ARG A 99 -0.70 17.15 -10.47
C ARG A 99 0.76 16.85 -10.15
N ASP A 100 1.59 17.87 -10.20
CA ASP A 100 3.02 17.76 -9.91
C ASP A 100 3.36 18.04 -8.43
N GLN A 101 2.36 18.44 -7.64
CA GLN A 101 2.51 18.73 -6.22
C GLN A 101 1.30 18.25 -5.43
N LEU A 102 1.53 17.85 -4.18
CA LEU A 102 0.50 17.45 -3.26
C LEU A 102 -0.15 18.69 -2.63
N ASN A 103 -1.38 18.99 -3.04
CA ASN A 103 -2.21 20.03 -2.39
C ASN A 103 -3.38 19.34 -1.69
N TYR A 104 -3.54 19.56 -0.38
CA TYR A 104 -4.53 18.87 0.45
C TYR A 104 -5.96 19.10 -0.02
N SER A 105 -6.33 20.33 -0.43
CA SER A 105 -7.67 20.63 -0.94
C SER A 105 -8.01 19.87 -2.22
N GLN A 106 -7.00 19.51 -3.00
CA GLN A 106 -7.16 18.81 -4.27
C GLN A 106 -7.16 17.28 -4.13
N LEU A 107 -6.80 16.75 -2.97
CA LEU A 107 -6.74 15.31 -2.73
C LEU A 107 -8.11 14.67 -2.53
N MET A 108 -9.13 15.45 -2.14
CA MET A 108 -10.46 14.95 -1.75
C MET A 108 -11.07 13.99 -2.78
N GLY A 109 -10.94 14.30 -4.08
CA GLY A 109 -11.47 13.43 -5.16
C GLY A 109 -10.65 12.16 -5.45
N THR A 110 -9.45 12.02 -4.87
CA THR A 110 -8.53 10.90 -5.17
C THR A 110 -8.34 9.94 -3.99
N LEU A 111 -8.89 10.25 -2.83
CA LEU A 111 -8.71 9.45 -1.62
C LEU A 111 -9.26 8.02 -1.74
N SER A 112 -10.28 7.81 -2.59
CA SER A 112 -10.85 6.47 -2.87
C SER A 112 -9.88 5.54 -3.59
N VAL A 113 -8.85 6.09 -4.25
CA VAL A 113 -7.77 5.27 -4.83
C VAL A 113 -6.90 4.70 -3.71
N LEU A 114 -6.59 5.52 -2.70
CA LEU A 114 -5.73 5.16 -1.57
C LEU A 114 -6.46 4.33 -0.50
N LEU A 115 -7.70 4.69 -0.17
CA LEU A 115 -8.50 4.07 0.89
C LEU A 115 -9.79 3.46 0.30
N LYS A 116 -10.08 2.22 0.71
CA LYS A 116 -11.23 1.47 0.17
C LYS A 116 -12.48 1.52 1.06
N TYR A 117 -12.34 1.95 2.30
CA TYR A 117 -13.43 2.01 3.26
C TYR A 117 -13.96 3.44 3.42
N PRO A 118 -15.27 3.70 3.20
CA PRO A 118 -15.85 5.04 3.34
C PRO A 118 -15.57 5.71 4.69
N LYS A 119 -15.58 4.91 5.77
CA LYS A 119 -15.26 5.40 7.13
C LYS A 119 -13.83 5.90 7.25
N ASP A 120 -12.88 5.25 6.58
CA ASP A 120 -11.48 5.64 6.59
C ASP A 120 -11.25 6.89 5.73
N ILE A 121 -11.97 6.99 4.60
CA ILE A 121 -11.96 8.18 3.75
C ILE A 121 -12.46 9.40 4.55
N ALA A 122 -13.61 9.29 5.21
CA ALA A 122 -14.18 10.39 6.01
C ALA A 122 -13.22 10.84 7.14
N LYS A 123 -12.58 9.90 7.82
CA LYS A 123 -11.57 10.21 8.85
C LYS A 123 -10.36 10.96 8.27
N LEU A 124 -9.90 10.54 7.09
CA LEU A 124 -8.77 11.19 6.44
C LEU A 124 -9.15 12.60 5.95
N GLU A 125 -10.35 12.78 5.39
CA GLU A 125 -10.86 14.10 4.98
C GLU A 125 -10.90 15.09 6.14
N GLU A 126 -11.42 14.66 7.29
CA GLU A 126 -11.42 15.49 8.50
C GLU A 126 -9.99 15.85 8.94
N ARG A 127 -9.06 14.88 8.86
CA ARG A 127 -7.67 15.11 9.22
C ARG A 127 -6.93 16.02 8.25
N LEU A 128 -7.24 15.92 6.96
CA LEU A 128 -6.66 16.79 5.93
C LEU A 128 -7.02 18.26 6.18
N LYS A 129 -8.27 18.56 6.52
CA LYS A 129 -8.70 19.93 6.89
C LYS A 129 -7.88 20.48 8.06
N LYS A 130 -7.58 19.64 9.08
CA LYS A 130 -6.74 20.04 10.21
C LYS A 130 -5.29 20.29 9.79
N TRP A 131 -4.71 19.40 8.95
CA TRP A 131 -3.35 19.57 8.45
C TRP A 131 -3.19 20.80 7.56
N GLU A 132 -4.20 21.14 6.77
CA GLU A 132 -4.22 22.36 5.95
C GLU A 132 -4.25 23.61 6.84
N ALA A 133 -5.10 23.64 7.85
CA ALA A 133 -5.16 24.74 8.83
C ALA A 133 -3.84 24.91 9.60
N GLU A 134 -3.22 23.81 10.05
CA GLU A 134 -1.91 23.82 10.72
C GLU A 134 -0.78 24.36 9.80
N ALA A 135 -0.85 24.03 8.49
CA ALA A 135 0.12 24.50 7.52
C ALA A 135 -0.02 26.02 7.23
N LEU A 136 -1.22 26.55 7.24
CA LEU A 136 -1.48 28.00 7.08
C LEU A 136 -1.02 28.82 8.28
N GLN A 137 -1.08 28.26 9.49
CA GLN A 137 -0.65 28.95 10.72
C GLN A 137 0.88 29.01 10.88
N ARG A 138 1.64 28.19 10.12
CA ARG A 138 3.11 28.16 10.16
C ARG A 138 3.78 29.05 9.11
N ARG A 139 3.01 29.75 8.32
CA ARG A 139 3.49 30.75 7.34
C ARG A 139 3.40 32.16 7.89
#